data_78900fa538244021c6b9c03bc245d0f3
#
_entry.id   78900fa538244021c6b9c03bc245d0f3
#
_cell.length_a   1.000
_cell.length_b   1.000
_cell.length_c   1.000
_cell.angle_alpha   90.00
_cell.angle_beta   90.00
_cell.angle_gamma   90.00
#
_symmetry.space_group_name_H-M   'P 1'
#
loop_
_entity.id
_entity.type
_entity.pdbx_description
1 polymer ?
#
loop_
_entity_poly.entity_id
_entity_poly.type
_entity_poly.pdbx_seq_one_letter_code
_entity_poly.pdbx_strand_id
1 'polypeptide(L)'
;MFSSVSELARRLVAAKYIIDPVMLQVVYVASKMQKPLIIEGPPGCGKTELAVAIASAGDTVIERLQCYAGITEEKAIGKFDPALQELFLRTQAERIGTDWESIRDSLHSLHFFVQGPLLRALLSERPCVLLIDEVDKVDEEFEAMLLELLSAWQISIPKLGTVRHRSVPFVVMTSNETRRLGDPLRRRSLYIRIEYPNVEREKEILAVRSTSQDEVLQEQLAGLAHALRAWSMEKPPSIAELLDLAQALEIMGIREVTPQMRDVLLPFLAKTDADRKRLLLRDGFESLVVTANEYRGQPVGAV
;
A
#
# COMPACT_ATOMS: atom_id res chain seq x y z
N MET A 1 16.96 -10.12 -1.77
CA MET A 1 15.56 -10.54 -1.87
C MET A 1 15.32 -11.35 -3.16
N PHE A 2 15.58 -10.86 -4.36
CA PHE A 2 15.35 -11.55 -5.64
C PHE A 2 16.65 -11.73 -6.41
N SER A 3 16.84 -12.89 -7.09
CA SER A 3 18.07 -13.18 -7.86
C SER A 3 18.03 -12.57 -9.26
N SER A 4 16.84 -12.49 -9.89
CA SER A 4 16.64 -11.96 -11.23
C SER A 4 15.29 -11.27 -11.40
N VAL A 5 15.14 -10.48 -12.47
CA VAL A 5 13.86 -9.85 -12.87
C VAL A 5 12.81 -10.93 -13.17
N SER A 6 13.20 -12.01 -13.85
CA SER A 6 12.30 -13.10 -14.18
C SER A 6 11.81 -13.86 -12.95
N GLU A 7 12.63 -14.02 -11.93
CA GLU A 7 12.20 -14.58 -10.65
C GLU A 7 11.18 -13.67 -9.96
N LEU A 8 11.45 -12.37 -9.88
CA LEU A 8 10.51 -11.40 -9.30
C LEU A 8 9.18 -11.42 -10.05
N ALA A 9 9.19 -11.42 -11.39
CA ALA A 9 7.98 -11.48 -12.21
C ALA A 9 7.13 -12.71 -11.86
N ARG A 10 7.74 -13.89 -11.88
CA ARG A 10 7.04 -15.15 -11.57
C ARG A 10 6.46 -15.16 -10.15
N ARG A 11 7.20 -14.64 -9.17
CA ARG A 11 6.74 -14.60 -7.78
C ARG A 11 5.62 -13.57 -7.56
N LEU A 12 5.65 -12.44 -8.26
CA LEU A 12 4.56 -11.45 -8.21
C LEU A 12 3.27 -12.00 -8.84
N VAL A 13 3.38 -12.75 -9.96
CA VAL A 13 2.23 -13.46 -10.54
C VAL A 13 1.67 -14.49 -9.56
N ALA A 14 2.52 -15.26 -8.87
CA ALA A 14 2.08 -16.19 -7.82
C ALA A 14 1.41 -15.47 -6.63
N ALA A 15 1.83 -14.24 -6.32
CA ALA A 15 1.19 -13.35 -5.36
C ALA A 15 -0.07 -12.64 -5.91
N LYS A 16 -0.56 -13.02 -7.09
CA LYS A 16 -1.72 -12.45 -7.78
C LYS A 16 -1.59 -10.93 -8.03
N TYR A 17 -0.38 -10.45 -8.23
CA TYR A 17 -0.12 -9.07 -8.59
C TYR A 17 0.41 -8.99 -10.02
N ILE A 18 -0.36 -8.31 -10.86
CA ILE A 18 -0.01 -8.06 -12.25
C ILE A 18 0.77 -6.75 -12.30
N ILE A 19 2.03 -6.80 -12.74
CA ILE A 19 2.93 -5.65 -12.75
C ILE A 19 3.29 -5.26 -14.19
N ASP A 20 3.39 -3.97 -14.45
CA ASP A 20 3.92 -3.44 -15.70
C ASP A 20 5.41 -3.83 -15.86
N PRO A 21 5.89 -4.19 -17.08
CA PRO A 21 7.27 -4.60 -17.31
C PRO A 21 8.31 -3.55 -16.92
N VAL A 22 8.04 -2.26 -17.13
CA VAL A 22 8.95 -1.17 -16.75
C VAL A 22 8.99 -1.05 -15.22
N MET A 23 7.84 -1.06 -14.58
CA MET A 23 7.71 -1.03 -13.13
C MET A 23 8.42 -2.22 -12.47
N LEU A 24 8.28 -3.42 -13.05
CA LEU A 24 8.97 -4.63 -12.59
C LEU A 24 10.50 -4.43 -12.54
N GLN A 25 11.07 -3.82 -13.59
CA GLN A 25 12.50 -3.54 -13.63
C GLN A 25 12.90 -2.53 -12.55
N VAL A 26 12.12 -1.47 -12.33
CA VAL A 26 12.41 -0.46 -11.30
C VAL A 26 12.34 -1.08 -9.91
N VAL A 27 11.34 -1.90 -9.61
CA VAL A 27 11.25 -2.64 -8.32
C VAL A 27 12.47 -3.53 -8.11
N TYR A 28 12.87 -4.27 -9.14
CA TYR A 28 14.05 -5.13 -9.07
C TYR A 28 15.32 -4.32 -8.78
N VAL A 29 15.54 -3.23 -9.54
CA VAL A 29 16.71 -2.35 -9.36
C VAL A 29 16.70 -1.71 -7.98
N ALA A 30 15.54 -1.20 -7.50
CA ALA A 30 15.37 -0.65 -6.16
C ALA A 30 15.82 -1.66 -5.09
N SER A 31 15.38 -2.92 -5.21
CA SER A 31 15.75 -3.97 -4.27
C SER A 31 17.24 -4.30 -4.27
N LYS A 32 17.89 -4.25 -5.43
CA LYS A 32 19.33 -4.51 -5.57
C LYS A 32 20.20 -3.35 -5.08
N MET A 33 19.77 -2.13 -5.33
CA MET A 33 20.46 -0.92 -4.89
C MET A 33 20.18 -0.58 -3.43
N GLN A 34 19.29 -1.30 -2.76
CA GLN A 34 18.80 -0.99 -1.41
C GLN A 34 18.30 0.46 -1.30
N LYS A 35 17.66 0.95 -2.37
CA LYS A 35 17.06 2.27 -2.41
C LYS A 35 15.56 2.21 -2.10
N PRO A 36 15.05 3.18 -1.35
CA PRO A 36 13.61 3.33 -1.17
C PRO A 36 12.91 3.53 -2.51
N LEU A 37 11.67 3.06 -2.61
CA LEU A 37 10.80 3.22 -3.75
C LEU A 37 9.64 4.12 -3.36
N ILE A 38 9.46 5.26 -4.03
CA ILE A 38 8.27 6.10 -3.94
C ILE A 38 7.31 5.70 -5.05
N ILE A 39 6.07 5.43 -4.67
CA ILE A 39 4.98 5.11 -5.59
C ILE A 39 3.89 6.18 -5.43
N GLU A 40 3.75 7.03 -6.42
CA GLU A 40 2.69 8.05 -6.49
C GLU A 40 1.59 7.63 -7.47
N GLY A 41 0.40 8.17 -7.28
CA GLY A 41 -0.74 7.95 -8.18
C GLY A 41 -2.09 8.09 -7.47
N PRO A 42 -3.19 7.98 -8.22
CA PRO A 42 -4.53 8.13 -7.67
C PRO A 42 -4.85 7.07 -6.61
N PRO A 43 -5.81 7.34 -5.71
CA PRO A 43 -6.24 6.36 -4.72
C PRO A 43 -6.83 5.11 -5.40
N GLY A 44 -6.54 3.94 -4.83
CA GLY A 44 -7.08 2.67 -5.31
C GLY A 44 -6.48 2.09 -6.59
N CYS A 45 -5.36 2.65 -7.11
CA CYS A 45 -4.65 2.10 -8.27
C CYS A 45 -3.69 0.93 -7.93
N GLY A 46 -3.65 0.46 -6.67
CA GLY A 46 -2.87 -0.72 -6.28
C GLY A 46 -1.47 -0.45 -5.70
N LYS A 47 -1.16 0.79 -5.26
CA LYS A 47 0.14 1.17 -4.67
C LYS A 47 0.52 0.33 -3.45
N THR A 48 -0.37 0.32 -2.45
CA THR A 48 -0.19 -0.44 -1.21
C THR A 48 -0.11 -1.95 -1.49
N GLU A 49 -0.91 -2.41 -2.44
CA GLU A 49 -0.95 -3.82 -2.86
C GLU A 49 0.38 -4.29 -3.48
N LEU A 50 1.10 -3.40 -4.19
CA LEU A 50 2.43 -3.73 -4.69
C LEU A 50 3.40 -4.05 -3.55
N ALA A 51 3.38 -3.30 -2.47
CA ALA A 51 4.24 -3.57 -1.31
C ALA A 51 3.90 -4.92 -0.65
N VAL A 52 2.61 -5.23 -0.53
CA VAL A 52 2.13 -6.53 -0.01
C VAL A 52 2.57 -7.67 -0.93
N ALA A 53 2.42 -7.50 -2.24
CA ALA A 53 2.84 -8.48 -3.23
C ALA A 53 4.36 -8.71 -3.22
N ILE A 54 5.16 -7.64 -3.04
CA ILE A 54 6.63 -7.75 -2.90
C ILE A 54 7.00 -8.54 -1.65
N ALA A 55 6.32 -8.30 -0.52
CA ALA A 55 6.57 -9.04 0.71
C ALA A 55 6.24 -10.53 0.54
N SER A 56 5.08 -10.84 -0.06
CA SER A 56 4.68 -12.21 -0.40
C SER A 56 5.68 -12.86 -1.38
N ALA A 57 6.06 -12.15 -2.44
CA ALA A 57 7.03 -12.62 -3.41
C ALA A 57 8.43 -12.84 -2.81
N GLY A 58 8.79 -12.06 -1.79
CA GLY A 58 10.05 -12.18 -1.05
C GLY A 58 10.03 -13.23 0.05
N ASP A 59 8.90 -13.86 0.32
CA ASP A 59 8.67 -14.74 1.48
C ASP A 59 9.15 -14.09 2.78
N THR A 60 8.70 -12.87 3.01
CA THR A 60 9.12 -12.04 4.14
C THR A 60 7.95 -11.28 4.76
N VAL A 61 8.18 -10.77 5.97
CA VAL A 61 7.20 -9.96 6.67
C VAL A 61 7.10 -8.55 6.09
N ILE A 62 5.92 -7.95 6.22
CA ILE A 62 5.69 -6.55 5.94
C ILE A 62 5.49 -5.79 7.26
N GLU A 63 6.33 -4.78 7.48
CA GLU A 63 6.13 -3.79 8.55
C GLU A 63 5.45 -2.57 7.94
N ARG A 64 4.27 -2.21 8.43
CA ARG A 64 3.48 -1.11 7.88
C ARG A 64 3.40 0.05 8.84
N LEU A 65 3.79 1.22 8.35
CA LEU A 65 3.54 2.52 8.96
C LEU A 65 2.46 3.24 8.14
N GLN A 66 1.24 3.32 8.68
CA GLN A 66 0.17 4.13 8.09
C GLN A 66 0.37 5.58 8.51
N CYS A 67 0.65 6.45 7.55
CA CYS A 67 0.80 7.88 7.78
C CYS A 67 -0.55 8.59 7.84
N TYR A 68 -0.64 9.60 8.71
CA TYR A 68 -1.77 10.51 8.84
C TYR A 68 -1.29 11.84 9.42
N ALA A 69 -2.08 12.90 9.28
CA ALA A 69 -1.72 14.21 9.82
C ALA A 69 -1.54 14.17 11.34
N GLY A 70 -0.38 14.60 11.83
CA GLY A 70 -0.05 14.60 13.25
C GLY A 70 0.43 13.23 13.78
N ILE A 71 0.87 12.32 12.93
CA ILE A 71 1.56 11.11 13.37
C ILE A 71 2.84 11.50 14.14
N THR A 72 3.12 10.80 15.22
CA THR A 72 4.27 11.08 16.10
C THR A 72 5.38 10.06 15.91
N GLU A 73 6.61 10.44 16.27
CA GLU A 73 7.76 9.53 16.33
C GLU A 73 7.48 8.30 17.21
N GLU A 74 6.77 8.47 18.34
CA GLU A 74 6.38 7.37 19.20
C GLU A 74 5.56 6.29 18.48
N LYS A 75 4.69 6.69 17.54
CA LYS A 75 3.92 5.75 16.73
C LYS A 75 4.76 5.04 15.69
N ALA A 76 5.73 5.74 15.13
CA ALA A 76 6.60 5.22 14.07
C ALA A 76 7.77 4.39 14.61
N ILE A 77 8.46 4.91 15.62
CA ILE A 77 9.67 4.31 16.20
C ILE A 77 9.32 3.44 17.40
N GLY A 78 8.46 3.95 18.29
CA GLY A 78 8.08 3.31 19.55
C GLY A 78 8.34 4.17 20.77
N LYS A 79 8.09 3.63 21.93
CA LYS A 79 8.29 4.29 23.22
C LYS A 79 8.61 3.32 24.33
N PHE A 80 9.24 3.83 25.39
CA PHE A 80 9.38 3.04 26.62
C PHE A 80 8.03 2.72 27.23
N ASP A 81 7.92 1.54 27.84
CA ASP A 81 6.75 1.11 28.59
C ASP A 81 6.96 1.42 30.08
N PRO A 82 6.38 2.53 30.59
CA PRO A 82 6.55 2.92 32.00
C PRO A 82 5.95 1.87 32.97
N ALA A 83 4.86 1.24 32.58
CA ALA A 83 4.21 0.24 33.43
C ALA A 83 5.10 -1.00 33.61
N LEU A 84 5.72 -1.46 32.52
CA LEU A 84 6.67 -2.57 32.57
C LEU A 84 7.94 -2.20 33.35
N GLN A 85 8.44 -0.96 33.20
CA GLN A 85 9.58 -0.45 33.97
C GLN A 85 9.26 -0.41 35.47
N GLU A 86 8.08 0.10 35.84
CA GLU A 86 7.62 0.15 37.22
C GLU A 86 7.45 -1.24 37.84
N LEU A 87 6.84 -2.18 37.09
CA LEU A 87 6.69 -3.56 37.51
C LEU A 87 8.05 -4.22 37.76
N PHE A 88 9.01 -4.00 36.85
CA PHE A 88 10.38 -4.51 37.00
C PHE A 88 11.04 -3.97 38.30
N LEU A 89 10.96 -2.65 38.53
CA LEU A 89 11.52 -2.03 39.73
C LEU A 89 10.89 -2.62 41.00
N ARG A 90 9.58 -2.83 41.04
CA ARG A 90 8.88 -3.42 42.22
C ARG A 90 9.26 -4.88 42.44
N THR A 91 9.39 -5.67 41.40
CA THR A 91 9.66 -7.11 41.51
C THR A 91 11.12 -7.43 41.77
N GLN A 92 12.04 -6.52 41.37
CA GLN A 92 13.47 -6.70 41.54
C GLN A 92 14.07 -5.84 42.66
N ALA A 93 13.23 -5.08 43.41
CA ALA A 93 13.68 -4.16 44.45
C ALA A 93 14.66 -4.77 45.48
N GLU A 94 14.49 -6.03 45.82
CA GLU A 94 15.36 -6.75 46.76
C GLU A 94 16.66 -7.29 46.10
N ARG A 95 16.67 -7.46 44.77
CA ARG A 95 17.78 -8.02 43.99
C ARG A 95 18.64 -6.96 43.33
N ILE A 96 18.06 -5.79 43.07
CA ILE A 96 18.76 -4.66 42.48
C ILE A 96 19.59 -4.03 43.59
N GLY A 97 20.89 -4.24 43.57
CA GLY A 97 21.83 -3.60 44.50
C GLY A 97 21.78 -2.07 44.36
N THR A 98 22.60 -1.40 45.15
CA THR A 98 22.67 0.08 45.19
C THR A 98 23.29 0.72 43.94
N ASP A 99 23.58 -0.05 42.89
CA ASP A 99 24.16 0.46 41.64
C ASP A 99 23.09 1.09 40.73
N TRP A 100 22.88 2.38 40.91
CA TRP A 100 21.93 3.17 40.15
C TRP A 100 22.22 3.22 38.63
N GLU A 101 23.48 3.17 38.23
CA GLU A 101 23.86 3.24 36.81
C GLU A 101 23.42 1.96 36.09
N SER A 102 23.67 0.80 36.68
CA SER A 102 23.23 -0.49 36.14
C SER A 102 21.71 -0.60 36.04
N ILE A 103 20.98 -0.10 37.04
CA ILE A 103 19.51 -0.04 37.03
C ILE A 103 19.00 0.83 35.88
N ARG A 104 19.55 2.04 35.75
CA ARG A 104 19.18 3.01 34.72
C ARG A 104 19.41 2.42 33.33
N ASP A 105 20.55 1.82 33.09
CA ASP A 105 20.92 1.24 31.79
C ASP A 105 20.01 0.04 31.44
N SER A 106 19.66 -0.77 32.43
CA SER A 106 18.69 -1.85 32.25
C SER A 106 17.31 -1.31 31.84
N LEU A 107 16.79 -0.29 32.54
CA LEU A 107 15.49 0.32 32.26
C LEU A 107 15.42 1.01 30.90
N HIS A 108 16.56 1.51 30.39
CA HIS A 108 16.64 2.15 29.09
C HIS A 108 17.10 1.19 27.97
N SER A 109 16.89 -0.12 28.16
CA SER A 109 17.16 -1.12 27.14
C SER A 109 15.96 -1.35 26.20
N LEU A 110 16.22 -1.99 25.06
CA LEU A 110 15.16 -2.43 24.11
C LEU A 110 14.13 -3.37 24.75
N HIS A 111 14.46 -3.99 25.89
CA HIS A 111 13.55 -4.87 26.60
C HIS A 111 12.31 -4.14 27.14
N PHE A 112 12.47 -2.87 27.52
CA PHE A 112 11.39 -2.01 27.99
C PHE A 112 10.85 -1.06 26.94
N PHE A 113 11.20 -1.28 25.66
CA PHE A 113 10.82 -0.40 24.57
C PHE A 113 9.79 -1.09 23.66
N VAL A 114 8.56 -0.57 23.62
CA VAL A 114 7.53 -1.02 22.69
C VAL A 114 7.88 -0.53 21.29
N GLN A 115 8.31 -1.43 20.43
CA GLN A 115 8.85 -1.10 19.12
C GLN A 115 7.74 -0.74 18.14
N GLY A 116 7.87 0.40 17.47
CA GLY A 116 7.07 0.80 16.31
C GLY A 116 7.55 0.14 15.01
N PRO A 117 6.79 0.31 13.91
CA PRO A 117 7.09 -0.39 12.65
C PRO A 117 8.47 -0.04 12.05
N LEU A 118 8.93 1.21 12.17
CA LEU A 118 10.27 1.58 11.67
C LEU A 118 11.38 0.85 12.41
N LEU A 119 11.27 0.77 13.72
CA LEU A 119 12.28 0.09 14.53
C LEU A 119 12.24 -1.43 14.33
N ARG A 120 11.04 -2.03 14.25
CA ARG A 120 10.91 -3.47 13.94
C ARG A 120 11.53 -3.82 12.59
N ALA A 121 11.32 -2.97 11.57
CA ALA A 121 11.92 -3.18 10.26
C ALA A 121 13.46 -3.16 10.30
N LEU A 122 14.06 -2.23 11.07
CA LEU A 122 15.51 -2.16 11.24
C LEU A 122 16.06 -3.36 12.03
N LEU A 123 15.35 -3.82 13.04
CA LEU A 123 15.77 -4.93 13.91
C LEU A 123 15.45 -6.31 13.34
N SER A 124 14.78 -6.37 12.18
CA SER A 124 14.50 -7.64 11.51
C SER A 124 15.81 -8.34 11.12
N GLU A 125 15.91 -9.63 11.45
CA GLU A 125 17.13 -10.42 11.12
C GLU A 125 17.25 -10.74 9.63
N ARG A 126 16.12 -10.76 8.92
CA ARG A 126 16.05 -10.92 7.46
C ARG A 126 15.47 -9.67 6.83
N PRO A 127 15.87 -9.33 5.60
CA PRO A 127 15.28 -8.19 4.89
C PRO A 127 13.76 -8.32 4.83
N CYS A 128 13.06 -7.41 5.47
CA CYS A 128 11.60 -7.28 5.42
C CYS A 128 11.20 -6.20 4.41
N VAL A 129 9.90 -6.10 4.11
CA VAL A 129 9.34 -4.95 3.41
C VAL A 129 8.85 -3.94 4.45
N LEU A 130 9.36 -2.71 4.38
CA LEU A 130 8.85 -1.59 5.16
C LEU A 130 7.95 -0.74 4.26
N LEU A 131 6.65 -0.80 4.51
CA LEU A 131 5.66 0.03 3.84
C LEU A 131 5.37 1.28 4.66
N ILE A 132 5.71 2.44 4.11
CA ILE A 132 5.34 3.76 4.64
C ILE A 132 4.18 4.26 3.77
N ASP A 133 2.96 4.06 4.26
CA ASP A 133 1.74 4.25 3.47
C ASP A 133 1.20 5.67 3.65
N GLU A 134 0.85 6.33 2.53
CA GLU A 134 0.34 7.71 2.47
C GLU A 134 1.31 8.74 3.07
N VAL A 135 2.59 8.66 2.71
CA VAL A 135 3.65 9.55 3.20
C VAL A 135 3.41 11.03 2.90
N ASP A 136 2.56 11.35 1.94
CA ASP A 136 2.13 12.72 1.63
C ASP A 136 1.23 13.36 2.71
N LYS A 137 0.86 12.63 3.76
CA LYS A 137 0.07 13.17 4.89
C LYS A 137 0.91 13.62 6.08
N VAL A 138 2.20 13.31 6.11
CA VAL A 138 3.09 13.75 7.19
C VAL A 138 3.65 15.15 6.92
N ASP A 139 4.10 15.83 7.98
CA ASP A 139 4.77 17.11 7.86
C ASP A 139 6.26 16.97 7.46
N GLU A 140 6.93 18.11 7.28
CA GLU A 140 8.35 18.15 6.88
C GLU A 140 9.27 17.66 8.01
N GLU A 141 8.89 17.82 9.26
CA GLU A 141 9.67 17.36 10.41
C GLU A 141 9.72 15.83 10.44
N PHE A 142 8.59 15.19 10.23
CA PHE A 142 8.51 13.74 10.11
C PHE A 142 9.27 13.21 8.87
N GLU A 143 9.21 13.93 7.73
CA GLU A 143 10.05 13.57 6.57
C GLU A 143 11.56 13.65 6.89
N ALA A 144 11.98 14.64 7.68
CA ALA A 144 13.37 14.75 8.11
C ALA A 144 13.82 13.56 8.96
N MET A 145 12.97 13.09 9.88
CA MET A 145 13.21 11.86 10.65
C MET A 145 13.32 10.63 9.73
N LEU A 146 12.44 10.49 8.73
CA LEU A 146 12.56 9.41 7.74
C LEU A 146 13.87 9.47 6.95
N LEU A 147 14.39 10.67 6.67
CA LEU A 147 15.67 10.83 5.98
C LEU A 147 16.85 10.29 6.77
N GLU A 148 16.88 10.40 8.11
CA GLU A 148 17.90 9.77 8.95
C GLU A 148 17.87 8.25 8.76
N LEU A 149 16.69 7.65 8.91
CA LEU A 149 16.50 6.22 8.72
C LEU A 149 16.95 5.74 7.34
N LEU A 150 16.49 6.41 6.27
CA LEU A 150 16.72 5.99 4.89
C LEU A 150 18.15 6.26 4.39
N SER A 151 18.90 7.14 5.05
CA SER A 151 20.28 7.49 4.66
C SER A 151 21.31 6.59 5.27
N ALA A 152 21.14 6.22 6.53
CA ALA A 152 22.15 5.51 7.31
C ALA A 152 21.63 4.17 7.88
N TRP A 153 20.38 3.83 7.60
CA TRP A 153 19.71 2.64 8.13
C TRP A 153 19.85 2.52 9.65
N GLN A 154 19.63 3.66 10.31
CA GLN A 154 19.69 3.78 11.76
C GLN A 154 18.64 4.76 12.27
N ILE A 155 18.36 4.69 13.57
CA ILE A 155 17.47 5.61 14.28
C ILE A 155 18.12 5.99 15.60
N SER A 156 18.16 7.27 15.91
CA SER A 156 18.60 7.80 17.20
C SER A 156 17.39 7.89 18.15
N ILE A 157 17.43 7.11 19.22
CA ILE A 157 16.33 7.06 20.21
C ILE A 157 16.82 7.67 21.52
N PRO A 158 16.16 8.71 22.06
CA PRO A 158 16.52 9.28 23.34
C PRO A 158 16.67 8.23 24.45
N LYS A 159 17.74 8.29 25.23
CA LYS A 159 18.11 7.38 26.32
C LYS A 159 18.58 5.97 25.88
N LEU A 160 18.18 5.49 24.69
CA LEU A 160 18.61 4.19 24.15
C LEU A 160 19.87 4.32 23.27
N GLY A 161 20.08 5.52 22.69
CA GLY A 161 21.18 5.76 21.75
C GLY A 161 20.80 5.43 20.31
N THR A 162 21.80 5.22 19.46
CA THR A 162 21.61 4.94 18.03
C THR A 162 21.45 3.44 17.80
N VAL A 163 20.27 3.07 17.30
CA VAL A 163 19.97 1.70 16.87
C VAL A 163 20.23 1.58 15.39
N ARG A 164 21.12 0.65 15.02
CA ARG A 164 21.45 0.34 13.62
C ARG A 164 20.69 -0.87 13.12
N HIS A 165 20.52 -0.95 11.81
CA HIS A 165 19.87 -2.09 11.18
C HIS A 165 20.63 -3.41 11.43
N ARG A 166 19.90 -4.50 11.55
CA ARG A 166 20.39 -5.88 11.45
C ARG A 166 20.37 -6.35 10.00
N SER A 167 19.31 -6.02 9.28
CA SER A 167 19.20 -6.18 7.83
C SER A 167 18.58 -4.94 7.20
N VAL A 168 18.96 -4.61 5.96
CA VAL A 168 18.37 -3.46 5.25
C VAL A 168 17.00 -3.84 4.73
N PRO A 169 15.91 -3.17 5.18
CA PRO A 169 14.58 -3.42 4.69
C PRO A 169 14.41 -2.92 3.24
N PHE A 170 13.52 -3.55 2.48
CA PHE A 170 13.07 -2.98 1.22
C PHE A 170 11.95 -1.97 1.50
N VAL A 171 12.25 -0.69 1.34
CA VAL A 171 11.32 0.39 1.70
C VAL A 171 10.45 0.76 0.51
N VAL A 172 9.15 0.74 0.71
CA VAL A 172 8.14 1.23 -0.24
C VAL A 172 7.35 2.35 0.44
N MET A 173 7.34 3.52 -0.18
CA MET A 173 6.56 4.68 0.25
C MET A 173 5.44 4.93 -0.75
N THR A 174 4.19 5.07 -0.29
CA THR A 174 3.06 5.41 -1.15
C THR A 174 2.61 6.85 -0.94
N SER A 175 2.14 7.49 -2.00
CA SER A 175 1.61 8.86 -1.97
C SER A 175 0.37 8.97 -2.86
N ASN A 176 -0.66 9.66 -2.38
CA ASN A 176 -1.84 10.04 -3.17
C ASN A 176 -1.72 11.45 -3.78
N GLU A 177 -0.51 12.02 -3.75
CA GLU A 177 -0.21 13.34 -4.29
C GLU A 177 -1.02 14.49 -3.65
N THR A 178 -1.50 14.31 -2.41
CA THR A 178 -2.21 15.39 -1.67
C THR A 178 -1.29 16.55 -1.34
N ARG A 179 0.01 16.28 -1.21
CA ARG A 179 1.10 17.22 -1.01
C ARG A 179 2.35 16.74 -1.77
N ARG A 180 3.14 17.66 -2.26
CA ARG A 180 4.44 17.33 -2.84
C ARG A 180 5.41 16.90 -1.74
N LEU A 181 6.06 15.76 -1.93
CA LEU A 181 7.12 15.26 -1.05
C LEU A 181 8.39 16.11 -1.19
N GLY A 182 9.12 16.27 -0.10
CA GLY A 182 10.36 17.03 -0.05
C GLY A 182 11.42 16.51 -1.02
N ASP A 183 12.16 17.43 -1.65
CA ASP A 183 13.23 17.09 -2.59
C ASP A 183 14.31 16.16 -2.00
N PRO A 184 14.71 16.26 -0.71
CA PRO A 184 15.68 15.35 -0.12
C PRO A 184 15.21 13.89 -0.12
N LEU A 185 13.93 13.64 0.17
CA LEU A 185 13.34 12.31 0.17
C LEU A 185 13.26 11.74 -1.26
N ARG A 186 12.83 12.55 -2.21
CA ARG A 186 12.73 12.17 -3.62
C ARG A 186 14.09 11.83 -4.22
N ARG A 187 15.15 12.59 -3.91
CA ARG A 187 16.51 12.34 -4.44
C ARG A 187 17.16 11.05 -3.93
N ARG A 188 16.73 10.56 -2.75
CA ARG A 188 17.23 9.31 -2.17
C ARG A 188 16.48 8.08 -2.65
N SER A 189 15.33 8.26 -3.28
CA SER A 189 14.41 7.20 -3.67
C SER A 189 14.41 7.00 -5.18
N LEU A 190 14.04 5.81 -5.63
CA LEU A 190 13.53 5.60 -6.97
C LEU A 190 12.05 5.97 -6.98
N TYR A 191 11.56 6.40 -8.14
CA TYR A 191 10.22 6.94 -8.29
C TYR A 191 9.44 6.20 -9.37
N ILE A 192 8.21 5.80 -9.03
CA ILE A 192 7.24 5.24 -9.96
C ILE A 192 5.93 6.02 -9.81
N ARG A 193 5.32 6.38 -10.93
CA ARG A 193 3.93 6.82 -10.98
C ARG A 193 3.07 5.70 -11.50
N ILE A 194 2.02 5.35 -10.76
CA ILE A 194 1.01 4.37 -11.15
C ILE A 194 -0.27 5.13 -11.51
N GLU A 195 -0.75 4.94 -12.73
CA GLU A 195 -2.05 5.41 -13.17
C GLU A 195 -3.11 4.31 -13.01
N TYR A 196 -4.38 4.67 -13.21
CA TYR A 196 -5.39 3.63 -13.37
C TYR A 196 -5.05 2.75 -14.56
N PRO A 197 -5.20 1.43 -14.44
CA PRO A 197 -4.93 0.53 -15.55
C PRO A 197 -5.88 0.80 -16.72
N ASN A 198 -5.43 0.46 -17.91
CA ASN A 198 -6.29 0.38 -19.09
C ASN A 198 -7.25 -0.82 -18.97
N VAL A 199 -8.21 -0.92 -19.89
CA VAL A 199 -9.26 -1.95 -19.88
C VAL A 199 -8.67 -3.37 -19.91
N GLU A 200 -7.66 -3.59 -20.75
CA GLU A 200 -6.99 -4.89 -20.88
C GLU A 200 -6.35 -5.33 -19.57
N ARG A 201 -5.68 -4.40 -18.92
CA ARG A 201 -5.03 -4.65 -17.63
C ARG A 201 -6.04 -4.88 -16.52
N GLU A 202 -7.18 -4.18 -16.55
CA GLU A 202 -8.27 -4.42 -15.59
C GLU A 202 -8.90 -5.79 -15.78
N LYS A 203 -9.10 -6.22 -17.03
CA LYS A 203 -9.55 -7.59 -17.34
C LYS A 203 -8.60 -8.63 -16.73
N GLU A 204 -7.29 -8.46 -16.95
CA GLU A 204 -6.27 -9.34 -16.36
C GLU A 204 -6.34 -9.36 -14.83
N ILE A 205 -6.49 -8.20 -14.19
CA ILE A 205 -6.59 -8.09 -12.73
C ILE A 205 -7.87 -8.77 -12.23
N LEU A 206 -8.99 -8.53 -12.87
CA LEU A 206 -10.27 -9.17 -12.54
C LEU A 206 -10.17 -10.70 -12.72
N ALA A 207 -9.58 -11.18 -13.81
CA ALA A 207 -9.40 -12.62 -14.06
C ALA A 207 -8.57 -13.32 -12.97
N VAL A 208 -7.56 -12.65 -12.43
CA VAL A 208 -6.65 -13.22 -11.41
C VAL A 208 -7.19 -13.07 -9.99
N ARG A 209 -7.91 -11.98 -9.70
CA ARG A 209 -8.29 -11.59 -8.33
C ARG A 209 -9.78 -11.70 -8.02
N SER A 210 -10.64 -11.65 -9.03
CA SER A 210 -12.08 -11.80 -8.82
C SER A 210 -12.42 -13.20 -8.34
N THR A 211 -13.44 -13.30 -7.52
CA THR A 211 -14.06 -14.58 -7.15
C THR A 211 -14.89 -15.14 -8.29
N SER A 212 -15.50 -14.26 -9.11
CA SER A 212 -16.26 -14.64 -10.28
C SER A 212 -15.35 -15.21 -11.38
N GLN A 213 -15.74 -16.35 -11.93
CA GLN A 213 -15.08 -17.00 -13.08
C GLN A 213 -15.75 -16.65 -14.43
N ASP A 214 -16.73 -15.74 -14.41
CA ASP A 214 -17.47 -15.34 -15.61
C ASP A 214 -16.68 -14.26 -16.36
N GLU A 215 -15.99 -14.67 -17.43
CA GLU A 215 -15.16 -13.78 -18.25
C GLU A 215 -15.98 -12.64 -18.87
N VAL A 216 -17.23 -12.90 -19.26
CA VAL A 216 -18.12 -11.89 -19.86
C VAL A 216 -18.46 -10.80 -18.85
N LEU A 217 -18.73 -11.18 -17.60
CA LEU A 217 -18.97 -10.24 -16.52
C LEU A 217 -17.70 -9.42 -16.20
N GLN A 218 -16.53 -10.07 -16.15
CA GLN A 218 -15.24 -9.39 -15.90
C GLN A 218 -14.93 -8.35 -16.99
N GLU A 219 -15.15 -8.69 -18.26
CA GLU A 219 -15.00 -7.76 -19.38
C GLU A 219 -15.96 -6.56 -19.29
N GLN A 220 -17.21 -6.83 -18.95
CA GLN A 220 -18.20 -5.78 -18.78
C GLN A 220 -17.87 -4.85 -17.61
N LEU A 221 -17.38 -5.37 -16.49
CA LEU A 221 -16.96 -4.57 -15.33
C LEU A 221 -15.73 -3.69 -15.65
N ALA A 222 -14.73 -4.22 -16.37
CA ALA A 222 -13.59 -3.44 -16.83
C ALA A 222 -14.02 -2.30 -17.77
N GLY A 223 -14.90 -2.61 -18.72
CA GLY A 223 -15.48 -1.59 -19.61
C GLY A 223 -16.28 -0.52 -18.85
N LEU A 224 -17.07 -0.93 -17.85
CA LEU A 224 -17.85 -0.02 -17.00
C LEU A 224 -16.95 0.93 -16.21
N ALA A 225 -15.87 0.43 -15.63
CA ALA A 225 -14.91 1.25 -14.90
C ALA A 225 -14.22 2.27 -15.80
N HIS A 226 -13.81 1.84 -16.98
CA HIS A 226 -13.21 2.73 -17.98
C HIS A 226 -14.19 3.83 -18.40
N ALA A 227 -15.43 3.48 -18.72
CA ALA A 227 -16.46 4.45 -19.09
C ALA A 227 -16.74 5.46 -17.95
N LEU A 228 -16.81 5.00 -16.70
CA LEU A 228 -17.01 5.86 -15.52
C LEU A 228 -15.83 6.85 -15.32
N ARG A 229 -14.60 6.42 -15.55
CA ARG A 229 -13.42 7.31 -15.48
C ARG A 229 -13.43 8.36 -16.59
N ALA A 230 -13.84 7.97 -17.79
CA ALA A 230 -13.99 8.91 -18.92
C ALA A 230 -15.08 9.97 -18.67
N TRP A 231 -16.03 9.69 -17.79
CA TRP A 231 -17.10 10.62 -17.42
C TRP A 231 -16.69 11.74 -16.47
N SER A 232 -15.41 11.86 -16.13
CA SER A 232 -14.88 12.87 -15.20
C SER A 232 -15.63 12.89 -13.86
N MET A 233 -15.84 11.71 -13.28
CA MET A 233 -16.42 11.56 -11.93
C MET A 233 -15.49 12.21 -10.89
N GLU A 234 -16.06 12.73 -9.82
CA GLU A 234 -15.27 13.25 -8.69
C GLU A 234 -14.48 12.14 -8.01
N LYS A 235 -15.10 10.95 -7.90
CA LYS A 235 -14.47 9.75 -7.35
C LYS A 235 -14.73 8.55 -8.25
N PRO A 236 -13.91 8.38 -9.30
CA PRO A 236 -14.04 7.22 -10.17
C PRO A 236 -13.75 5.93 -9.40
N PRO A 237 -14.40 4.81 -9.76
CA PRO A 237 -14.22 3.55 -9.05
C PRO A 237 -12.77 3.05 -9.15
N SER A 238 -12.25 2.61 -8.03
CA SER A 238 -10.96 1.96 -7.89
C SER A 238 -11.03 0.49 -8.27
N ILE A 239 -9.86 -0.14 -8.45
CA ILE A 239 -9.77 -1.60 -8.68
C ILE A 239 -10.39 -2.39 -7.52
N ALA A 240 -10.17 -1.95 -6.28
CA ALA A 240 -10.74 -2.62 -5.10
C ALA A 240 -12.27 -2.58 -5.14
N GLU A 241 -12.86 -1.43 -5.47
CA GLU A 241 -14.32 -1.29 -5.59
C GLU A 241 -14.90 -2.11 -6.75
N LEU A 242 -14.15 -2.31 -7.83
CA LEU A 242 -14.55 -3.21 -8.91
C LEU A 242 -14.53 -4.69 -8.49
N LEU A 243 -13.54 -5.09 -7.71
CA LEU A 243 -13.47 -6.44 -7.15
C LEU A 243 -14.62 -6.69 -6.15
N ASP A 244 -14.93 -5.70 -5.31
CA ASP A 244 -16.09 -5.74 -4.40
C ASP A 244 -17.40 -5.83 -5.18
N LEU A 245 -17.52 -5.07 -6.26
CA LEU A 245 -18.69 -5.13 -7.14
C LEU A 245 -18.82 -6.50 -7.82
N ALA A 246 -17.74 -7.06 -8.35
CA ALA A 246 -17.72 -8.39 -8.94
C ALA A 246 -18.18 -9.46 -7.93
N GLN A 247 -17.67 -9.39 -6.70
CA GLN A 247 -18.09 -10.29 -5.63
C GLN A 247 -19.58 -10.11 -5.25
N ALA A 248 -20.06 -8.88 -5.18
CA ALA A 248 -21.47 -8.61 -4.87
C ALA A 248 -22.40 -9.16 -5.95
N LEU A 249 -22.04 -9.00 -7.23
CA LEU A 249 -22.83 -9.54 -8.35
C LEU A 249 -22.85 -11.07 -8.33
N GLU A 250 -21.75 -11.71 -8.00
CA GLU A 250 -21.67 -13.16 -7.84
C GLU A 250 -22.58 -13.66 -6.70
N ILE A 251 -22.54 -13.01 -5.53
CA ILE A 251 -23.42 -13.32 -4.38
C ILE A 251 -24.90 -13.18 -4.77
N MET A 252 -25.23 -12.20 -5.60
CA MET A 252 -26.60 -11.98 -6.09
C MET A 252 -27.00 -12.92 -7.24
N GLY A 253 -26.09 -13.76 -7.75
CA GLY A 253 -26.31 -14.62 -8.89
C GLY A 253 -26.44 -13.88 -10.23
N ILE A 254 -25.92 -12.65 -10.31
CA ILE A 254 -26.00 -11.79 -11.49
C ILE A 254 -24.78 -12.03 -12.37
N ARG A 255 -25.02 -12.37 -13.63
CA ARG A 255 -23.96 -12.66 -14.62
C ARG A 255 -23.77 -11.56 -15.66
N GLU A 256 -24.66 -10.57 -15.68
CA GLU A 256 -24.62 -9.47 -16.63
C GLU A 256 -25.19 -8.20 -16.01
N VAL A 257 -24.48 -7.10 -16.19
CA VAL A 257 -24.94 -5.76 -15.77
C VAL A 257 -25.88 -5.22 -16.83
N THR A 258 -27.10 -4.88 -16.44
CA THR A 258 -28.12 -4.31 -17.31
C THR A 258 -28.55 -2.91 -16.84
N PRO A 259 -29.11 -2.05 -17.70
CA PRO A 259 -29.60 -0.72 -17.31
C PRO A 259 -30.56 -0.71 -16.14
N GLN A 260 -31.37 -1.78 -15.98
CA GLN A 260 -32.35 -1.94 -14.90
C GLN A 260 -31.71 -2.09 -13.51
N MET A 261 -30.43 -2.45 -13.45
CA MET A 261 -29.70 -2.64 -12.18
C MET A 261 -29.11 -1.34 -11.61
N ARG A 262 -29.38 -0.19 -12.24
CA ARG A 262 -28.85 1.11 -11.82
C ARG A 262 -28.92 1.32 -10.31
N ASP A 263 -30.07 1.15 -9.70
CA ASP A 263 -30.30 1.47 -8.29
C ASP A 263 -29.55 0.51 -7.35
N VAL A 264 -29.33 -0.73 -7.78
CA VAL A 264 -28.54 -1.74 -7.06
C VAL A 264 -27.05 -1.45 -7.13
N LEU A 265 -26.58 -0.92 -8.26
CA LEU A 265 -25.16 -0.67 -8.51
C LEU A 265 -24.70 0.70 -8.01
N LEU A 266 -25.60 1.67 -7.85
CA LEU A 266 -25.27 3.01 -7.37
C LEU A 266 -24.40 3.05 -6.10
N PRO A 267 -24.62 2.23 -5.06
CA PRO A 267 -23.78 2.23 -3.85
C PRO A 267 -22.33 1.85 -4.11
N PHE A 268 -22.07 1.05 -5.13
CA PHE A 268 -20.72 0.63 -5.52
C PHE A 268 -20.03 1.66 -6.41
N LEU A 269 -20.78 2.30 -7.31
CA LEU A 269 -20.26 3.14 -8.39
C LEU A 269 -20.18 4.63 -8.03
N ALA A 270 -21.05 5.13 -7.14
CA ALA A 270 -21.11 6.54 -6.76
C ALA A 270 -20.78 6.75 -5.29
N LYS A 271 -19.71 7.48 -5.00
CA LYS A 271 -19.27 7.79 -3.62
C LYS A 271 -19.55 9.25 -3.23
N THR A 272 -20.04 10.06 -4.16
CA THR A 272 -20.46 11.46 -3.91
C THR A 272 -21.88 11.71 -4.42
N ASP A 273 -22.53 12.73 -3.86
CA ASP A 273 -23.86 13.15 -4.35
C ASP A 273 -23.81 13.67 -5.79
N ALA A 274 -22.70 14.28 -6.20
CA ALA A 274 -22.51 14.76 -7.56
C ALA A 274 -22.46 13.59 -8.54
N ASP A 275 -21.66 12.56 -8.24
CA ASP A 275 -21.54 11.36 -9.06
C ASP A 275 -22.86 10.59 -9.11
N ARG A 276 -23.54 10.47 -7.95
CA ARG A 276 -24.86 9.85 -7.88
C ARG A 276 -25.89 10.55 -8.78
N LYS A 277 -25.96 11.88 -8.74
CA LYS A 277 -26.86 12.65 -9.59
C LYS A 277 -26.56 12.44 -11.08
N ARG A 278 -25.27 12.38 -11.46
CA ARG A 278 -24.86 12.09 -12.85
C ARG A 278 -25.34 10.72 -13.32
N LEU A 279 -25.19 9.69 -12.49
CA LEU A 279 -25.64 8.34 -12.81
C LEU A 279 -27.16 8.20 -12.83
N LEU A 280 -27.90 9.06 -12.11
CA LEU A 280 -29.36 9.09 -12.10
C LEU A 280 -29.98 9.88 -13.26
N LEU A 281 -29.20 10.67 -13.99
CA LEU A 281 -29.69 11.34 -15.21
C LEU A 281 -30.22 10.30 -16.20
N ARG A 282 -31.29 10.69 -16.94
CA ARG A 282 -32.14 9.78 -17.71
C ARG A 282 -31.37 8.79 -18.59
N ASP A 283 -30.31 9.23 -19.23
CA ASP A 283 -29.54 8.40 -20.18
C ASP A 283 -28.15 8.04 -19.65
N GLY A 284 -27.84 8.45 -18.41
CA GLY A 284 -26.48 8.34 -17.85
C GLY A 284 -26.02 6.91 -17.68
N PHE A 285 -26.78 6.13 -16.91
CA PHE A 285 -26.40 4.75 -16.62
C PHE A 285 -26.59 3.82 -17.83
N GLU A 286 -27.62 4.05 -18.63
CA GLU A 286 -27.87 3.28 -19.87
C GLU A 286 -26.73 3.46 -20.87
N SER A 287 -26.28 4.70 -21.10
CA SER A 287 -25.13 5.02 -21.95
C SER A 287 -23.85 4.33 -21.45
N LEU A 288 -23.62 4.30 -20.13
CA LEU A 288 -22.48 3.60 -19.54
C LEU A 288 -22.49 2.10 -19.80
N VAL A 289 -23.64 1.45 -19.64
CA VAL A 289 -23.79 0.01 -19.91
C VAL A 289 -23.56 -0.29 -21.40
N VAL A 290 -24.04 0.58 -22.29
CA VAL A 290 -23.78 0.45 -23.73
C VAL A 290 -22.27 0.54 -24.01
N THR A 291 -21.61 1.58 -23.50
CA THR A 291 -20.15 1.75 -23.67
C THR A 291 -19.38 0.57 -23.03
N ALA A 292 -19.78 0.09 -21.85
CA ALA A 292 -19.15 -1.07 -21.24
C ALA A 292 -19.24 -2.33 -22.13
N ASN A 293 -20.35 -2.50 -22.82
CA ASN A 293 -20.55 -3.64 -23.72
C ASN A 293 -19.73 -3.56 -25.01
N GLU A 294 -19.28 -2.36 -25.44
CA GLU A 294 -18.39 -2.21 -26.60
C GLU A 294 -17.00 -2.86 -26.36
N TYR A 295 -16.61 -3.05 -25.11
CA TYR A 295 -15.36 -3.72 -24.73
C TYR A 295 -15.49 -5.24 -24.63
N ARG A 296 -16.68 -5.81 -24.83
CA ARG A 296 -16.91 -7.26 -24.83
C ARG A 296 -16.29 -7.90 -26.07
N GLY A 297 -15.56 -9.00 -25.89
CA GLY A 297 -15.02 -9.79 -27.00
C GLY A 297 -13.89 -9.14 -27.78
N GLN A 298 -13.35 -8.00 -27.34
CA GLN A 298 -12.14 -7.44 -27.93
C GLN A 298 -10.92 -8.23 -27.42
N PRO A 299 -10.08 -8.76 -28.32
CA PRO A 299 -8.89 -9.51 -27.91
C PRO A 299 -7.91 -8.61 -27.15
N VAL A 300 -7.31 -9.13 -26.11
CA VAL A 300 -6.24 -8.49 -25.34
C VAL A 300 -5.11 -8.16 -26.32
N GLY A 301 -4.86 -6.86 -26.58
CA GLY A 301 -3.74 -6.38 -27.41
C GLY A 301 -4.13 -5.76 -28.76
N ALA A 302 -5.37 -5.34 -28.99
CA ALA A 302 -5.83 -4.70 -30.23
C ALA A 302 -5.87 -3.17 -30.18
N VAL A 303 -4.81 -2.50 -29.65
CA VAL A 303 -4.54 -1.05 -29.88
C VAL A 303 -3.03 -0.81 -29.87
#